data_df18509ea542c3ed8ebfe8a640f47c02
#
_entry.id   df18509ea542c3ed8ebfe8a640f47c02
#
_cell.length_a   1.000
_cell.length_b   1.000
_cell.length_c   1.000
_cell.angle_alpha   90.00
_cell.angle_beta   90.00
_cell.angle_gamma   90.00
#
_symmetry.space_group_name_H-M   'P 1'
#
loop_
_entity.id
_entity.type
_entity.pdbx_description
1 polymer ?
#
loop_
_entity_poly.entity_id
_entity_poly.type
_entity_poly.pdbx_seq_one_letter_code
_entity_poly.pdbx_strand_id
1 'polypeptide(L)'
;MFYDGSTYTAEIKGFDRNNDIAVLKIDAEGLNAAELGTSDSLFVGDTVYAVGNPLGTLSNSVTDGIISALNREVTVEDNDMTLLQTDASISPGNSGGGLFNSAGELIGIVNAKSSGTGIEGLGFAIPLSLIHI
;
A
#
# COMPACT_ATOMS: atom_id res chain seq x y z
N MET A 1 -12.69 9.50 1.85
CA MET A 1 -12.41 10.95 1.84
C MET A 1 -11.22 11.17 0.93
N PHE A 2 -11.31 12.10 0.01
CA PHE A 2 -10.24 12.51 -0.89
C PHE A 2 -9.45 13.70 -0.32
N TYR A 3 -8.34 14.07 -0.99
CA TYR A 3 -7.47 15.16 -0.53
C TYR A 3 -8.16 16.53 -0.48
N ASP A 4 -9.19 16.72 -1.32
CA ASP A 4 -10.02 17.92 -1.36
C ASP A 4 -11.12 17.95 -0.27
N GLY A 5 -11.19 16.91 0.58
CA GLY A 5 -12.19 16.73 1.63
C GLY A 5 -13.50 16.08 1.15
N SER A 6 -13.65 15.81 -0.14
CA SER A 6 -14.84 15.14 -0.66
C SER A 6 -14.96 13.71 -0.12
N THR A 7 -16.19 13.25 0.08
CA THR A 7 -16.49 11.91 0.57
C THR A 7 -17.53 11.24 -0.33
N TYR A 8 -17.37 9.95 -0.56
CA TYR A 8 -18.27 9.15 -1.37
C TYR A 8 -18.65 7.88 -0.64
N THR A 9 -19.88 7.42 -0.85
CA THR A 9 -20.27 6.08 -0.44
C THR A 9 -19.63 5.08 -1.39
N ALA A 10 -18.95 4.07 -0.85
CA ALA A 10 -18.29 3.04 -1.62
C ALA A 10 -19.11 1.73 -1.59
N GLU A 11 -19.17 1.06 -2.73
CA GLU A 11 -19.72 -0.29 -2.87
C GLU A 11 -18.58 -1.29 -2.96
N ILE A 12 -18.61 -2.37 -2.17
CA ILE A 12 -17.64 -3.45 -2.27
C ILE A 12 -17.95 -4.27 -3.51
N LYS A 13 -17.02 -4.33 -4.47
CA LYS A 13 -17.14 -5.14 -5.69
C LYS A 13 -16.56 -6.53 -5.54
N GLY A 14 -15.58 -6.70 -4.68
CA GLY A 14 -14.96 -7.96 -4.38
C GLY A 14 -13.88 -7.81 -3.32
N PHE A 15 -13.44 -8.94 -2.78
CA PHE A 15 -12.33 -8.97 -1.84
C PHE A 15 -11.62 -10.34 -1.91
N ASP A 16 -10.35 -10.31 -1.56
CA ASP A 16 -9.53 -11.48 -1.34
C ASP A 16 -8.96 -11.43 0.07
N ARG A 17 -9.42 -12.34 0.93
CA ARG A 17 -8.98 -12.39 2.34
C ARG A 17 -7.56 -12.90 2.50
N ASN A 18 -7.11 -13.78 1.60
CA ASN A 18 -5.77 -14.35 1.69
C ASN A 18 -4.70 -13.31 1.38
N ASN A 19 -5.00 -12.42 0.44
CA ASN A 19 -4.11 -11.33 0.05
C ASN A 19 -4.45 -9.98 0.72
N ASP A 20 -5.45 -9.93 1.62
CA ASP A 20 -5.90 -8.72 2.33
C ASP A 20 -6.23 -7.54 1.39
N ILE A 21 -6.91 -7.84 0.26
CA ILE A 21 -7.28 -6.86 -0.77
C ILE A 21 -8.80 -6.75 -0.86
N ALA A 22 -9.31 -5.52 -1.01
CA ALA A 22 -10.70 -5.25 -1.36
C ALA A 22 -10.77 -4.26 -2.52
N VAL A 23 -11.73 -4.50 -3.45
CA VAL A 23 -12.04 -3.61 -4.56
C VAL A 23 -13.31 -2.86 -4.25
N LEU A 24 -13.21 -1.53 -4.24
CA LEU A 24 -14.31 -0.62 -3.95
C LEU A 24 -14.68 0.17 -5.19
N LYS A 25 -15.97 0.37 -5.42
CA LYS A 25 -16.51 1.26 -6.46
C LYS A 25 -17.17 2.47 -5.81
N ILE A 26 -16.84 3.65 -6.32
CA ILE A 26 -17.53 4.90 -5.98
C ILE A 26 -18.17 5.48 -7.24
N ASP A 27 -19.19 6.30 -7.07
CA ASP A 27 -19.82 7.06 -8.14
C ASP A 27 -19.22 8.47 -8.16
N ALA A 28 -18.11 8.60 -8.88
CA ALA A 28 -17.37 9.84 -9.04
C ALA A 28 -16.75 9.93 -10.44
N GLU A 29 -16.69 11.14 -10.97
CA GLU A 29 -16.12 11.45 -12.29
C GLU A 29 -14.88 12.34 -12.13
N GLY A 30 -14.02 12.34 -13.15
CA GLY A 30 -12.86 13.24 -13.21
C GLY A 30 -11.75 12.89 -12.20
N LEU A 31 -11.69 11.66 -11.71
CA LEU A 31 -10.63 11.20 -10.84
C LEU A 31 -9.35 10.92 -11.63
N ASN A 32 -8.21 11.35 -11.08
CA ASN A 32 -6.91 10.98 -11.61
C ASN A 32 -6.57 9.55 -11.16
N ALA A 33 -6.46 8.63 -12.10
CA ALA A 33 -5.98 7.28 -11.81
C ALA A 33 -4.47 7.30 -11.56
N ALA A 34 -4.01 6.47 -10.61
CA ALA A 34 -2.58 6.23 -10.45
C ALA A 34 -2.05 5.46 -11.66
N GLU A 35 -0.85 5.82 -12.11
CA GLU A 35 -0.13 5.00 -13.08
C GLU A 35 0.34 3.70 -12.40
N LEU A 36 0.11 2.57 -13.06
CA LEU A 36 0.51 1.26 -12.54
C LEU A 36 1.92 0.93 -13.01
N GLY A 37 2.80 0.71 -12.06
CA GLY A 37 4.14 0.20 -12.30
C GLY A 37 4.16 -1.32 -12.28
N THR A 38 5.37 -1.90 -12.30
CA THR A 38 5.56 -3.33 -12.14
C THR A 38 6.42 -3.61 -10.91
N SER A 39 5.91 -4.46 -10.00
CA SER A 39 6.68 -4.89 -8.84
C SER A 39 7.74 -5.94 -9.18
N ASP A 40 7.65 -6.59 -10.36
CA ASP A 40 8.60 -7.62 -10.79
C ASP A 40 9.97 -7.06 -11.22
N SER A 41 10.05 -5.76 -11.51
CA SER A 41 11.29 -5.09 -11.90
C SER A 41 12.00 -4.36 -10.75
N LEU A 42 11.52 -4.50 -9.52
CA LEU A 42 12.09 -3.85 -8.35
C LEU A 42 13.38 -4.53 -7.90
N PHE A 43 14.28 -3.71 -7.37
CA PHE A 43 15.50 -4.14 -6.71
C PHE A 43 15.56 -3.66 -5.26
N VAL A 44 16.24 -4.42 -4.42
CA VAL A 44 16.59 -3.96 -3.07
C VAL A 44 17.46 -2.70 -3.18
N GLY A 45 17.07 -1.66 -2.45
CA GLY A 45 17.67 -0.33 -2.54
C GLY A 45 16.91 0.68 -3.40
N ASP A 46 15.90 0.25 -4.17
CA ASP A 46 15.04 1.16 -4.93
C ASP A 46 14.28 2.10 -3.99
N THR A 47 14.31 3.40 -4.30
CA THR A 47 13.57 4.42 -3.54
C THR A 47 12.08 4.25 -3.72
N VAL A 48 11.35 4.30 -2.62
CA VAL A 48 9.88 4.19 -2.59
C VAL A 48 9.24 5.25 -1.70
N TYR A 49 7.98 5.54 -1.98
CA TYR A 49 7.15 6.50 -1.25
C TYR A 49 5.85 5.83 -0.84
N ALA A 50 5.56 5.80 0.46
CA ALA A 50 4.28 5.35 0.98
C ALA A 50 3.36 6.55 1.16
N VAL A 51 2.19 6.51 0.53
CA VAL A 51 1.19 7.58 0.57
C VAL A 51 -0.03 7.08 1.31
N GLY A 52 -0.42 7.77 2.37
CA GLY A 52 -1.53 7.36 3.20
C GLY A 52 -2.23 8.52 3.90
N ASN A 53 -3.22 8.17 4.71
CA ASN A 53 -3.97 9.13 5.54
C ASN A 53 -3.94 8.67 7.00
N PRO A 54 -2.80 8.82 7.70
CA PRO A 54 -2.66 8.39 9.09
C PRO A 54 -3.73 9.05 9.98
N LEU A 55 -4.37 8.21 10.81
CA LEU A 55 -5.35 8.65 11.81
C LEU A 55 -6.64 9.27 11.22
N GLY A 56 -6.84 9.26 9.90
CA GLY A 56 -8.02 9.85 9.26
C GLY A 56 -8.14 11.38 9.39
N THR A 57 -7.19 12.01 10.09
CA THR A 57 -7.17 13.45 10.37
C THR A 57 -5.96 14.17 9.79
N LEU A 58 -4.90 13.44 9.51
CA LEU A 58 -3.68 13.93 8.86
C LEU A 58 -3.72 13.51 7.39
N SER A 59 -4.54 14.21 6.59
CA SER A 59 -4.67 13.92 5.17
C SER A 59 -3.32 14.07 4.45
N ASN A 60 -3.04 13.12 3.53
CA ASN A 60 -1.94 13.18 2.58
C ASN A 60 -0.54 13.15 3.22
N SER A 61 -0.29 12.19 4.12
CA SER A 61 1.05 11.92 4.58
C SER A 61 1.81 11.09 3.55
N VAL A 62 3.04 11.51 3.27
CA VAL A 62 4.00 10.77 2.45
C VAL A 62 5.21 10.48 3.31
N THR A 63 5.63 9.22 3.31
CA THR A 63 6.90 8.80 3.90
C THR A 63 7.76 8.15 2.84
N ASP A 64 9.06 8.35 2.90
CA ASP A 64 10.01 7.81 1.95
C ASP A 64 10.90 6.74 2.61
N GLY A 65 11.47 5.91 1.77
CA GLY A 65 12.41 4.87 2.14
C GLY A 65 12.87 4.09 0.92
N ILE A 66 13.35 2.87 1.15
CA ILE A 66 13.79 1.97 0.10
C ILE A 66 13.08 0.62 0.19
N ILE A 67 13.14 -0.16 -0.88
CA ILE A 67 12.86 -1.59 -0.83
C ILE A 67 13.97 -2.26 -0.03
N SER A 68 13.63 -2.80 1.15
CA SER A 68 14.59 -3.49 2.03
C SER A 68 14.68 -4.98 1.72
N ALA A 69 13.61 -5.59 1.24
CA ALA A 69 13.57 -6.97 0.75
C ALA A 69 12.43 -7.18 -0.23
N LEU A 70 12.64 -8.12 -1.15
CA LEU A 70 11.64 -8.66 -2.06
C LEU A 70 11.18 -10.03 -1.54
N ASN A 71 9.94 -10.40 -1.87
CA ASN A 71 9.39 -11.74 -1.59
C ASN A 71 9.57 -12.18 -0.12
N ARG A 72 9.30 -11.28 0.82
CA ARG A 72 9.34 -11.60 2.23
C ARG A 72 8.09 -12.40 2.62
N GLU A 73 8.27 -13.64 3.06
CA GLU A 73 7.18 -14.44 3.63
C GLU A 73 6.86 -13.94 5.04
N VAL A 74 5.61 -13.53 5.25
CA VAL A 74 5.11 -12.98 6.51
C VAL A 74 3.76 -13.59 6.82
N THR A 75 3.58 -14.12 8.02
CA THR A 75 2.26 -14.58 8.48
C THR A 75 1.48 -13.40 9.05
N VAL A 76 0.35 -13.08 8.46
CA VAL A 76 -0.56 -12.01 8.88
C VAL A 76 -1.92 -12.61 9.19
N GLU A 77 -2.38 -12.52 10.44
CA GLU A 77 -3.69 -13.05 10.87
C GLU A 77 -3.96 -14.49 10.37
N ASP A 78 -2.98 -15.40 10.55
CA ASP A 78 -3.00 -16.81 10.12
C ASP A 78 -2.93 -17.04 8.59
N ASN A 79 -2.65 -16.02 7.78
CA ASN A 79 -2.38 -16.14 6.37
C ASN A 79 -0.89 -15.91 6.06
N ASP A 80 -0.29 -16.80 5.30
CA ASP A 80 1.06 -16.63 4.79
C ASP A 80 1.01 -15.78 3.51
N MET A 81 1.69 -14.63 3.56
CA MET A 81 1.71 -13.64 2.47
C MET A 81 3.15 -13.40 2.02
N THR A 82 3.34 -13.24 0.73
CA THR A 82 4.62 -12.79 0.15
C THR A 82 4.56 -11.28 -0.09
N LEU A 83 5.36 -10.53 0.66
CA LEU A 83 5.29 -9.08 0.71
C LEU A 83 6.59 -8.41 0.30
N LEU A 84 6.49 -7.15 -0.16
CA LEU A 84 7.62 -6.23 -0.25
C LEU A 84 7.91 -5.70 1.15
N GLN A 85 9.19 -5.62 1.51
CA GLN A 85 9.63 -4.96 2.75
C GLN A 85 10.23 -3.61 2.43
N THR A 86 9.91 -2.60 3.22
CA THR A 86 10.46 -1.24 3.11
C THR A 86 10.81 -0.69 4.49
N ASP A 87 11.74 0.23 4.56
CA ASP A 87 12.05 1.02 5.75
C ASP A 87 11.32 2.37 5.78
N ALA A 88 10.53 2.68 4.74
CA ALA A 88 9.60 3.79 4.77
C ALA A 88 8.70 3.67 6.00
N SER A 89 8.48 4.79 6.70
CA SER A 89 7.71 4.80 7.95
C SER A 89 6.25 4.41 7.69
N ILE A 90 5.86 3.22 8.13
CA ILE A 90 4.50 2.71 8.03
C ILE A 90 3.86 2.74 9.42
N SER A 91 2.71 3.37 9.52
CA SER A 91 1.93 3.52 10.74
C SER A 91 0.46 3.16 10.51
N PRO A 92 -0.32 2.88 11.56
CA PRO A 92 -1.77 2.76 11.45
C PRO A 92 -2.37 3.97 10.73
N GLY A 93 -3.13 3.72 9.63
CA GLY A 93 -3.65 4.75 8.74
C GLY A 93 -2.94 4.86 7.39
N ASN A 94 -1.72 4.34 7.25
CA ASN A 94 -1.09 4.14 5.93
C ASN A 94 -1.57 2.85 5.26
N SER A 95 -2.13 1.91 6.02
CA SER A 95 -2.67 0.64 5.50
C SER A 95 -3.76 0.89 4.45
N GLY A 96 -3.67 0.21 3.32
CA GLY A 96 -4.52 0.43 2.15
C GLY A 96 -4.07 1.59 1.26
N GLY A 97 -3.07 2.38 1.69
CA GLY A 97 -2.43 3.40 0.87
C GLY A 97 -1.49 2.80 -0.18
N GLY A 98 -1.11 3.61 -1.16
CA GLY A 98 -0.21 3.19 -2.23
C GLY A 98 1.26 3.25 -1.82
N LEU A 99 2.03 2.26 -2.30
CA LEU A 99 3.48 2.34 -2.36
C LEU A 99 3.88 2.67 -3.80
N PHE A 100 4.65 3.73 -3.97
CA PHE A 100 5.04 4.27 -5.28
C PHE A 100 6.56 4.20 -5.46
N ASN A 101 7.01 4.01 -6.70
CA ASN A 101 8.42 4.12 -7.07
C ASN A 101 8.84 5.58 -7.31
N SER A 102 10.12 5.80 -7.64
CA SER A 102 10.66 7.14 -7.94
C SER A 102 10.10 7.78 -9.21
N ALA A 103 9.45 7.03 -10.10
CA ALA A 103 8.75 7.55 -11.26
C ALA A 103 7.30 7.97 -10.95
N GLY A 104 6.81 7.72 -9.72
CA GLY A 104 5.44 8.00 -9.30
C GLY A 104 4.44 6.92 -9.71
N GLU A 105 4.91 5.74 -10.09
CA GLU A 105 4.07 4.60 -10.45
C GLU A 105 3.74 3.77 -9.20
N LEU A 106 2.50 3.32 -9.10
CA LEU A 106 2.04 2.43 -8.03
C LEU A 106 2.67 1.04 -8.21
N ILE A 107 3.35 0.56 -7.18
CA ILE A 107 4.05 -0.75 -7.18
C ILE A 107 3.54 -1.71 -6.12
N GLY A 108 2.73 -1.23 -5.18
CA GLY A 108 2.15 -2.06 -4.14
C GLY A 108 1.13 -1.33 -3.29
N ILE A 109 0.45 -2.08 -2.42
CA ILE A 109 -0.50 -1.56 -1.43
C ILE A 109 0.08 -1.78 -0.04
N VAL A 110 0.19 -0.70 0.74
CA VAL A 110 0.77 -0.75 2.09
C VAL A 110 -0.09 -1.61 3.01
N ASN A 111 0.56 -2.51 3.75
CA ASN A 111 -0.05 -3.37 4.76
C ASN A 111 0.58 -3.09 6.13
N ALA A 112 -0.09 -2.27 6.96
CA ALA A 112 0.40 -1.90 8.29
C ALA A 112 0.20 -3.02 9.34
N LYS A 113 -0.65 -4.02 9.08
CA LYS A 113 -0.88 -5.14 10.02
C LYS A 113 0.35 -6.01 10.21
N SER A 114 1.16 -6.12 9.16
CA SER A 114 2.42 -6.87 9.18
C SER A 114 3.52 -6.18 10.01
N SER A 115 3.36 -4.88 10.28
CA SER A 115 4.34 -4.05 11.02
C SER A 115 4.14 -4.11 12.54
N GLY A 116 3.24 -4.95 13.04
CA GLY A 116 2.68 -4.92 14.39
C GLY A 116 3.60 -5.26 15.57
N THR A 117 4.92 -5.36 15.38
CA THR A 117 5.87 -5.72 16.45
C THR A 117 6.63 -4.55 17.06
N GLY A 118 6.30 -3.29 16.69
CA GLY A 118 6.97 -2.10 17.24
C GLY A 118 8.46 -2.00 16.86
N ILE A 119 8.90 -2.69 15.84
CA ILE A 119 10.25 -2.59 15.28
C ILE A 119 10.25 -1.45 14.28
N GLU A 120 10.97 -0.38 14.57
CA GLU A 120 11.19 0.73 13.64
C GLU A 120 11.92 0.25 12.37
N GLY A 121 11.57 0.80 11.22
CA GLY A 121 12.21 0.48 9.93
C GLY A 121 11.75 -0.83 9.31
N LEU A 122 10.61 -1.37 9.75
CA LEU A 122 10.03 -2.60 9.21
C LEU A 122 8.59 -2.33 8.74
N GLY A 123 8.43 -1.99 7.47
CA GLY A 123 7.15 -1.80 6.80
C GLY A 123 6.94 -2.86 5.71
N PHE A 124 5.69 -3.14 5.38
CA PHE A 124 5.33 -4.12 4.37
C PHE A 124 4.30 -3.58 3.39
N ALA A 125 4.37 -4.08 2.14
CA ALA A 125 3.39 -3.80 1.11
C ALA A 125 3.10 -5.05 0.28
N ILE A 126 1.84 -5.20 -0.13
CA ILE A 126 1.38 -6.24 -1.05
C ILE A 126 1.86 -5.83 -2.44
N PRO A 127 2.69 -6.65 -3.13
CA PRO A 127 3.19 -6.29 -4.46
C PRO A 127 2.05 -6.22 -5.48
N LEU A 128 2.16 -5.27 -6.42
CA LEU A 128 1.13 -5.05 -7.43
C LEU A 128 0.95 -6.27 -8.35
N SER A 129 2.01 -7.06 -8.57
CA SER A 129 1.94 -8.31 -9.35
C SER A 129 0.94 -9.33 -8.80
N LEU A 130 0.66 -9.33 -7.50
CA LEU A 130 -0.38 -10.19 -6.89
C LEU A 130 -1.79 -9.66 -7.12
N ILE A 131 -1.94 -8.37 -7.41
CA ILE A 131 -3.23 -7.70 -7.62
C ILE A 131 -3.57 -7.69 -9.12
N HIS A 132 -2.55 -7.74 -9.96
CA HIS A 132 -2.67 -7.68 -11.41
C HIS A 132 -2.96 -9.08 -11.97
N ILE A 133 -4.19 -9.41 -11.97
CA ILE A 133 -4.68 -10.63 -12.62
C ILE A 133 -5.31 -10.28 -13.97
#